data_bc67501974af5a8cc238f8352fd2bf72
#
_entry.id   bc67501974af5a8cc238f8352fd2bf72
#
_cell.length_a   1.000
_cell.length_b   1.000
_cell.length_c   1.000
_cell.angle_alpha   90.00
_cell.angle_beta   90.00
_cell.angle_gamma   90.00
#
_symmetry.space_group_name_H-M   'P 1'
#
loop_
_entity.id
_entity.type
_entity.pdbx_description
1 polymer ?
#
loop_
_entity_poly.entity_id
_entity_poly.type
_entity_poly.pdbx_seq_one_letter_code
_entity_poly.pdbx_strand_id
1 'polypeptide(L)'
;KNLQYADRNERSVIMPAYKEKDAKTWYVSVRYEDWTGKKTRKVKRGFATKREALEWERKFLLKENASLDMTFDSFLELYKEDLKDRLKLSTWIMKTSVIDQKILPYFKNKRMCDIKTSDVIAWQKEIMAYRDEDGNAYTPTYLKTIHNQLSAIFNHAVRYYELASNPAAKAGNMGKEKTREMLFWTKEEYTSFVEEIMDKPISFYA
;
A
#
# COMPACT_ATOMS: atom_id res chain seq x y z
N LYS A 1 9.90 39.46 -33.92
CA LYS A 1 9.21 39.57 -32.65
C LYS A 1 9.12 38.16 -32.09
N ASN A 2 10.16 37.75 -31.36
CA ASN A 2 10.25 36.44 -30.72
C ASN A 2 9.75 36.61 -29.29
N LEU A 3 8.64 35.91 -28.98
CA LEU A 3 8.15 35.75 -27.62
C LEU A 3 8.94 34.63 -26.97
N GLN A 4 9.82 35.00 -26.06
CA GLN A 4 10.47 34.12 -25.09
C GLN A 4 9.41 33.61 -24.11
N TYR A 5 9.08 32.33 -24.19
CA TYR A 5 8.48 31.62 -23.08
C TYR A 5 9.57 31.34 -22.07
N ALA A 6 9.67 32.19 -21.06
CA ALA A 6 10.50 31.96 -19.90
C ALA A 6 9.90 30.82 -19.06
N ASP A 7 10.64 29.74 -19.05
CA ASP A 7 10.46 28.59 -18.18
C ASP A 7 10.54 29.02 -16.70
N ARG A 8 9.41 28.99 -16.02
CA ARG A 8 9.26 29.58 -14.68
C ARG A 8 9.38 28.52 -13.56
N ASN A 9 10.07 27.40 -13.80
CA ASN A 9 10.06 26.29 -12.83
C ASN A 9 11.41 25.70 -12.45
N GLU A 10 12.51 26.44 -12.56
CA GLU A 10 13.81 26.03 -11.99
C GLU A 10 14.45 27.13 -11.14
N ARG A 11 13.82 27.46 -10.04
CA ARG A 11 14.56 27.96 -8.89
C ARG A 11 14.82 26.80 -7.94
N SER A 12 15.83 26.02 -8.22
CA SER A 12 16.48 25.21 -7.20
C SER A 12 17.00 26.19 -6.13
N VAL A 13 16.24 26.33 -5.05
CA VAL A 13 16.68 27.09 -3.88
C VAL A 13 17.83 26.28 -3.27
N ILE A 14 19.05 26.55 -3.71
CA ILE A 14 20.26 26.06 -3.06
C ILE A 14 20.27 26.69 -1.68
N MET A 15 19.78 25.97 -0.67
CA MET A 15 19.88 26.42 0.70
C MET A 15 21.28 26.16 1.21
N PRO A 16 21.97 27.17 1.74
CA PRO A 16 23.35 27.01 2.17
C PRO A 16 23.42 26.17 3.45
N ALA A 17 24.39 25.23 3.50
CA ALA A 17 24.78 24.61 4.77
C ALA A 17 25.56 25.63 5.61
N TYR A 18 25.21 25.73 6.88
CA TYR A 18 25.76 26.70 7.81
C TYR A 18 26.72 26.03 8.78
N LYS A 19 27.79 26.77 9.14
CA LYS A 19 28.70 26.35 10.19
C LYS A 19 28.12 26.76 11.55
N GLU A 20 28.16 25.88 12.52
CA GLU A 20 27.68 26.16 13.88
C GLU A 20 28.68 27.10 14.58
N LYS A 21 28.18 28.13 15.26
CA LYS A 21 29.04 29.21 15.79
C LYS A 21 30.02 28.71 16.87
N ASP A 22 29.59 27.74 17.70
CA ASP A 22 30.32 27.28 18.87
C ASP A 22 30.87 25.85 18.72
N ALA A 23 30.65 25.20 17.56
CA ALA A 23 31.11 23.85 17.29
C ALA A 23 31.78 23.77 15.90
N LYS A 24 32.71 22.82 15.73
CA LYS A 24 33.34 22.55 14.41
C LYS A 24 32.42 21.76 13.47
N THR A 25 31.11 21.83 13.70
CA THR A 25 30.09 21.07 12.96
C THR A 25 29.27 21.95 12.02
N TRP A 26 28.65 21.30 11.04
CA TRP A 26 27.78 21.95 10.07
C TRP A 26 26.33 21.56 10.31
N TYR A 27 25.40 22.44 9.93
CA TYR A 27 23.97 22.13 9.92
C TYR A 27 23.31 22.61 8.63
N VAL A 28 22.19 21.98 8.29
CA VAL A 28 21.30 22.40 7.21
C VAL A 28 19.92 22.70 7.75
N SER A 29 19.25 23.62 7.06
CA SER A 29 17.90 24.03 7.37
C SER A 29 17.08 24.00 6.08
N VAL A 30 16.30 22.94 5.92
CA VAL A 30 15.50 22.69 4.72
C VAL A 30 14.09 23.20 4.94
N ARG A 31 13.59 23.96 3.99
CA ARG A 31 12.16 24.30 3.89
C ARG A 31 11.55 23.40 2.84
N TYR A 32 10.48 22.71 3.17
CA TYR A 32 9.75 21.85 2.26
C TYR A 32 8.25 22.03 2.47
N GLU A 33 7.48 21.66 1.50
CA GLU A 33 6.02 21.65 1.58
C GLU A 33 5.58 20.24 1.95
N ASP A 34 4.83 20.12 3.04
CA ASP A 34 4.30 18.82 3.44
C ASP A 34 3.10 18.44 2.55
N TRP A 35 2.61 17.22 2.70
CA TRP A 35 1.49 16.68 1.93
C TRP A 35 0.18 17.51 2.08
N THR A 36 0.08 18.37 3.11
CA THR A 36 -1.06 19.28 3.30
C THR A 36 -0.88 20.61 2.58
N GLY A 37 0.22 20.82 1.86
CA GLY A 37 0.58 22.10 1.24
C GLY A 37 1.15 23.12 2.23
N LYS A 38 1.39 22.71 3.48
CA LYS A 38 1.93 23.60 4.50
C LYS A 38 3.46 23.67 4.42
N LYS A 39 3.99 24.87 4.34
CA LYS A 39 5.45 25.10 4.35
C LYS A 39 6.03 24.84 5.73
N THR A 40 6.85 23.81 5.81
CA THR A 40 7.50 23.35 7.04
C THR A 40 9.01 23.52 6.96
N ARG A 41 9.70 23.56 8.12
CA ARG A 41 11.14 23.71 8.20
C ARG A 41 11.74 22.61 9.03
N LYS A 42 12.73 21.88 8.48
CA LYS A 42 13.51 20.86 9.20
C LYS A 42 14.96 21.31 9.35
N VAL A 43 15.51 21.20 10.55
CA VAL A 43 16.92 21.52 10.83
C VAL A 43 17.62 20.23 11.26
N LYS A 44 18.74 19.90 10.62
CA LYS A 44 19.62 18.78 11.01
C LYS A 44 21.01 19.33 11.29
N ARG A 45 21.56 18.99 12.43
CA ARG A 45 22.86 19.47 12.94
C ARG A 45 23.85 18.30 13.09
N GLY A 46 25.14 18.63 13.33
CA GLY A 46 26.13 17.64 13.70
C GLY A 46 26.86 16.99 12.52
N PHE A 47 26.89 17.63 11.34
CA PHE A 47 27.67 17.14 10.21
C PHE A 47 29.14 17.52 10.37
N ALA A 48 30.06 16.58 10.09
CA ALA A 48 31.48 16.85 10.16
C ALA A 48 31.95 17.81 9.03
N THR A 49 31.34 17.73 7.86
CA THR A 49 31.71 18.53 6.68
C THR A 49 30.49 19.20 6.02
N LYS A 50 30.77 20.32 5.32
CA LYS A 50 29.75 20.99 4.49
C LYS A 50 29.18 20.06 3.41
N ARG A 51 30.04 19.22 2.82
CA ARG A 51 29.65 18.26 1.77
C ARG A 51 28.64 17.25 2.29
N GLU A 52 28.90 16.69 3.46
CA GLU A 52 27.99 15.74 4.12
C GLU A 52 26.62 16.36 4.44
N ALA A 53 26.63 17.61 4.93
CA ALA A 53 25.43 18.37 5.18
C ALA A 53 24.58 18.57 3.93
N LEU A 54 25.19 18.99 2.82
CA LEU A 54 24.51 19.18 1.52
C LEU A 54 24.06 17.86 0.89
N GLU A 55 24.82 16.79 1.07
CA GLU A 55 24.42 15.45 0.58
C GLU A 55 23.19 14.93 1.35
N TRP A 56 23.16 15.14 2.66
CA TRP A 56 21.98 14.83 3.46
C TRP A 56 20.75 15.66 3.02
N GLU A 57 20.91 16.96 2.75
CA GLU A 57 19.85 17.82 2.24
C GLU A 57 19.26 17.29 0.94
N ARG A 58 20.13 16.97 -0.04
CA ARG A 58 19.68 16.39 -1.32
C ARG A 58 18.92 15.08 -1.11
N LYS A 59 19.45 14.17 -0.31
CA LYS A 59 18.78 12.90 0.02
C LYS A 59 17.46 13.12 0.72
N PHE A 60 17.39 14.11 1.62
CA PHE A 60 16.17 14.46 2.32
C PHE A 60 15.10 15.01 1.37
N LEU A 61 15.45 15.99 0.53
CA LEU A 61 14.53 16.56 -0.46
C LEU A 61 14.04 15.52 -1.49
N LEU A 62 14.94 14.65 -1.96
CA LEU A 62 14.55 13.54 -2.83
C LEU A 62 13.60 12.58 -2.12
N LYS A 63 13.84 12.31 -0.85
CA LYS A 63 12.97 11.44 -0.04
C LYS A 63 11.61 12.08 0.24
N GLU A 64 11.55 13.35 0.57
CA GLU A 64 10.28 14.06 0.83
C GLU A 64 9.47 14.26 -0.46
N ASN A 65 10.13 14.56 -1.59
CA ASN A 65 9.47 14.64 -2.90
C ASN A 65 8.99 13.27 -3.43
N ALA A 66 9.61 12.17 -2.97
CA ALA A 66 9.28 10.81 -3.36
C ALA A 66 8.52 10.04 -2.26
N SER A 67 8.15 10.66 -1.14
CA SER A 67 7.55 9.95 -0.02
C SER A 67 6.16 10.47 0.30
N LEU A 68 5.21 9.54 0.32
CA LEU A 68 3.89 9.70 0.93
C LEU A 68 4.03 9.88 2.45
N ASP A 69 4.24 11.11 2.92
CA ASP A 69 4.37 11.43 4.36
C ASP A 69 3.02 11.45 5.10
N MET A 70 1.92 11.25 4.36
CA MET A 70 0.58 11.16 4.94
C MET A 70 0.36 9.85 5.69
N THR A 71 -0.60 9.85 6.61
CA THR A 71 -1.03 8.62 7.30
C THR A 71 -1.72 7.65 6.34
N PHE A 72 -1.72 6.37 6.70
CA PHE A 72 -2.44 5.35 5.94
C PHE A 72 -3.95 5.67 5.83
N ASP A 73 -4.55 6.20 6.88
CA ASP A 73 -5.94 6.66 6.90
C ASP A 73 -6.20 7.74 5.84
N SER A 74 -5.38 8.80 5.84
CA SER A 74 -5.51 9.88 4.85
C SER A 74 -5.29 9.38 3.41
N PHE A 75 -4.33 8.49 3.20
CA PHE A 75 -4.11 7.87 1.90
C PHE A 75 -5.29 6.99 1.47
N LEU A 76 -5.90 6.28 2.42
CA LEU A 76 -7.04 5.42 2.14
C LEU A 76 -8.25 6.21 1.62
N GLU A 77 -8.48 7.42 2.10
CA GLU A 77 -9.53 8.30 1.55
C GLU A 77 -9.26 8.66 0.08
N LEU A 78 -8.02 9.02 -0.27
CA LEU A 78 -7.64 9.25 -1.67
C LEU A 78 -7.83 8.00 -2.53
N TYR A 79 -7.39 6.85 -2.02
CA TYR A 79 -7.55 5.57 -2.70
C TYR A 79 -9.02 5.21 -2.95
N LYS A 80 -9.89 5.47 -1.97
CA LYS A 80 -11.34 5.27 -2.11
C LYS A 80 -11.93 6.20 -3.15
N GLU A 81 -11.53 7.47 -3.16
CA GLU A 81 -11.99 8.46 -4.15
C GLU A 81 -11.59 8.06 -5.56
N ASP A 82 -10.32 7.69 -5.79
CA ASP A 82 -9.81 7.27 -7.10
C ASP A 82 -10.51 6.02 -7.67
N LEU A 83 -11.06 5.15 -6.82
CA LEU A 83 -11.65 3.88 -7.23
C LEU A 83 -13.17 3.88 -7.29
N LYS A 84 -13.84 4.82 -6.63
CA LYS A 84 -15.29 4.85 -6.46
C LYS A 84 -16.05 4.68 -7.78
N ASP A 85 -15.62 5.38 -8.80
CA ASP A 85 -16.31 5.40 -10.10
C ASP A 85 -15.87 4.27 -11.06
N ARG A 86 -14.87 3.46 -10.64
CA ARG A 86 -14.29 2.39 -11.46
C ARG A 86 -14.79 0.99 -11.08
N LEU A 87 -15.46 0.86 -9.95
CA LEU A 87 -15.85 -0.44 -9.40
C LEU A 87 -17.36 -0.61 -9.36
N LYS A 88 -17.82 -1.84 -9.60
CA LYS A 88 -19.22 -2.21 -9.33
C LYS A 88 -19.54 -2.06 -7.84
N LEU A 89 -20.76 -1.65 -7.52
CA LEU A 89 -21.19 -1.40 -6.14
C LEU A 89 -20.94 -2.58 -5.20
N SER A 90 -21.23 -3.81 -5.63
CA SER A 90 -20.99 -5.01 -4.80
C SER A 90 -19.50 -5.23 -4.50
N THR A 91 -18.64 -5.01 -5.50
CA THR A 91 -17.19 -5.11 -5.32
C THR A 91 -16.67 -4.01 -4.39
N TRP A 92 -17.22 -2.82 -4.52
CA TRP A 92 -16.89 -1.69 -3.65
C TRP A 92 -17.23 -1.96 -2.19
N ILE A 93 -18.45 -2.40 -1.90
CA ILE A 93 -18.91 -2.71 -0.54
C ILE A 93 -18.03 -3.78 0.10
N MET A 94 -17.77 -4.89 -0.61
CA MET A 94 -16.92 -5.96 -0.08
C MET A 94 -15.49 -5.48 0.19
N LYS A 95 -14.93 -4.71 -0.74
CA LYS A 95 -13.55 -4.18 -0.64
C LYS A 95 -13.41 -3.24 0.55
N THR A 96 -14.30 -2.26 0.68
CA THR A 96 -14.28 -1.29 1.78
C THR A 96 -14.50 -1.97 3.12
N SER A 97 -15.43 -2.91 3.23
CA SER A 97 -15.67 -3.68 4.46
C SER A 97 -14.42 -4.42 4.93
N VAL A 98 -13.71 -5.12 4.04
CA VAL A 98 -12.46 -5.81 4.40
C VAL A 98 -11.37 -4.82 4.84
N ILE A 99 -11.24 -3.71 4.13
CA ILE A 99 -10.24 -2.69 4.44
C ILE A 99 -10.52 -2.07 5.81
N ASP A 100 -11.75 -1.63 6.05
CA ASP A 100 -12.12 -0.90 7.26
C ASP A 100 -12.07 -1.80 8.51
N GLN A 101 -12.40 -3.08 8.38
CA GLN A 101 -12.43 -4.02 9.51
C GLN A 101 -11.09 -4.71 9.80
N LYS A 102 -10.27 -4.99 8.78
CA LYS A 102 -9.10 -5.87 8.92
C LYS A 102 -7.76 -5.17 8.68
N ILE A 103 -7.73 -4.07 7.97
CA ILE A 103 -6.49 -3.37 7.60
C ILE A 103 -6.37 -2.04 8.34
N LEU A 104 -7.39 -1.22 8.27
CA LEU A 104 -7.38 0.13 8.83
C LEU A 104 -7.06 0.16 10.33
N PRO A 105 -7.62 -0.70 11.20
CA PRO A 105 -7.35 -0.64 12.64
C PRO A 105 -5.87 -0.76 12.98
N TYR A 106 -5.10 -1.53 12.19
CA TYR A 106 -3.69 -1.76 12.42
C TYR A 106 -2.79 -0.65 11.84
N PHE A 107 -3.12 -0.14 10.65
CA PHE A 107 -2.25 0.80 9.92
C PHE A 107 -2.65 2.26 10.04
N LYS A 108 -3.84 2.57 10.55
CA LYS A 108 -4.48 3.89 10.56
C LYS A 108 -3.52 5.06 10.82
N ASN A 109 -2.74 4.97 11.90
CA ASN A 109 -1.90 6.06 12.38
C ASN A 109 -0.46 5.99 11.85
N LYS A 110 -0.11 4.97 11.06
CA LYS A 110 1.23 4.84 10.49
C LYS A 110 1.34 5.67 9.22
N ARG A 111 2.48 6.33 9.01
CA ARG A 111 2.74 7.03 7.74
C ARG A 111 3.03 6.03 6.65
N MET A 112 2.51 6.28 5.45
CA MET A 112 2.67 5.39 4.29
C MET A 112 4.14 5.07 3.99
N CYS A 113 5.02 6.07 4.09
CA CYS A 113 6.46 5.92 3.86
C CYS A 113 7.19 5.10 4.94
N ASP A 114 6.65 5.03 6.15
CA ASP A 114 7.28 4.35 7.29
C ASP A 114 6.85 2.89 7.43
N ILE A 115 5.78 2.47 6.72
CA ILE A 115 5.31 1.09 6.76
C ILE A 115 6.33 0.18 6.07
N LYS A 116 6.95 -0.70 6.85
CA LYS A 116 7.95 -1.66 6.38
C LYS A 116 7.35 -3.05 6.20
N THR A 117 8.08 -3.90 5.50
CA THR A 117 7.73 -5.32 5.35
C THR A 117 7.56 -6.03 6.70
N SER A 118 8.35 -5.65 7.72
CA SER A 118 8.23 -6.16 9.09
C SER A 118 6.88 -5.84 9.73
N ASP A 119 6.33 -4.65 9.49
CA ASP A 119 5.01 -4.26 10.00
C ASP A 119 3.91 -5.09 9.36
N VAL A 120 4.04 -5.36 8.05
CA VAL A 120 3.09 -6.22 7.33
C VAL A 120 3.14 -7.65 7.86
N ILE A 121 4.34 -8.21 8.11
CA ILE A 121 4.49 -9.55 8.69
C ILE A 121 3.89 -9.61 10.10
N ALA A 122 4.07 -8.58 10.92
CA ALA A 122 3.48 -8.51 12.26
C ALA A 122 1.94 -8.50 12.17
N TRP A 123 1.38 -7.67 11.31
CA TRP A 123 -0.06 -7.65 11.03
C TRP A 123 -0.58 -8.99 10.49
N GLN A 124 0.14 -9.66 9.59
CA GLN A 124 -0.24 -10.99 9.10
C GLN A 124 -0.34 -12.01 10.23
N LYS A 125 0.61 -12.00 11.17
CA LYS A 125 0.60 -12.89 12.34
C LYS A 125 -0.64 -12.65 13.21
N GLU A 126 -1.01 -11.39 13.43
CA GLU A 126 -2.20 -11.02 14.19
C GLU A 126 -3.48 -11.51 13.51
N ILE A 127 -3.63 -11.28 12.21
CA ILE A 127 -4.79 -11.76 11.44
C ILE A 127 -4.87 -13.29 11.40
N MET A 128 -3.74 -13.99 11.27
CA MET A 128 -3.71 -15.46 11.30
C MET A 128 -3.99 -16.05 12.69
N ALA A 129 -3.67 -15.32 13.74
CA ALA A 129 -3.95 -15.72 15.14
C ALA A 129 -5.40 -15.53 15.54
N TYR A 130 -6.19 -14.77 14.75
CA TYR A 130 -7.60 -14.54 15.04
C TYR A 130 -8.40 -15.85 15.15
N ARG A 131 -9.31 -15.91 16.13
CA ARG A 131 -10.31 -16.96 16.29
C ARG A 131 -11.65 -16.29 16.56
N ASP A 132 -12.71 -16.84 15.98
CA ASP A 132 -14.08 -16.43 16.27
C ASP A 132 -14.57 -17.01 17.62
N GLU A 133 -15.83 -16.74 17.95
CA GLU A 133 -16.44 -17.23 19.20
C GLU A 133 -16.49 -18.76 19.29
N ASP A 134 -16.51 -19.44 18.14
CA ASP A 134 -16.51 -20.90 18.01
C ASP A 134 -15.07 -21.48 17.92
N GLY A 135 -14.03 -20.65 18.01
CA GLY A 135 -12.62 -21.04 17.93
C GLY A 135 -12.08 -21.25 16.51
N ASN A 136 -12.86 -20.90 15.46
CA ASN A 136 -12.45 -21.09 14.09
C ASN A 136 -11.50 -19.98 13.61
N ALA A 137 -10.47 -20.35 12.85
CA ALA A 137 -9.60 -19.43 12.17
C ALA A 137 -10.20 -18.96 10.82
N TYR A 138 -9.70 -17.84 10.30
CA TYR A 138 -10.00 -17.47 8.92
C TYR A 138 -9.53 -18.53 7.93
N THR A 139 -10.33 -18.78 6.90
CA THR A 139 -9.95 -19.70 5.82
C THR A 139 -8.73 -19.17 5.05
N PRO A 140 -7.87 -20.04 4.49
CA PRO A 140 -6.73 -19.61 3.67
C PRO A 140 -7.12 -18.68 2.52
N THR A 141 -8.25 -18.92 1.86
CA THR A 141 -8.77 -18.08 0.78
C THR A 141 -9.14 -16.68 1.26
N TYR A 142 -9.76 -16.58 2.44
CA TYR A 142 -10.11 -15.29 3.04
C TYR A 142 -8.87 -14.51 3.47
N LEU A 143 -7.88 -15.16 4.09
CA LEU A 143 -6.59 -14.58 4.43
C LEU A 143 -5.88 -14.00 3.18
N LYS A 144 -5.90 -14.75 2.08
CA LYS A 144 -5.38 -14.32 0.79
C LYS A 144 -6.12 -13.09 0.27
N THR A 145 -7.44 -13.05 0.41
CA THR A 145 -8.26 -11.89 0.01
C THR A 145 -7.89 -10.65 0.82
N ILE A 146 -7.78 -10.76 2.15
CA ILE A 146 -7.38 -9.64 3.03
C ILE A 146 -6.01 -9.11 2.61
N HIS A 147 -5.03 -9.99 2.42
CA HIS A 147 -3.68 -9.59 2.01
C HIS A 147 -3.67 -8.90 0.65
N ASN A 148 -4.44 -9.42 -0.32
CA ASN A 148 -4.54 -8.83 -1.65
C ASN A 148 -5.13 -7.41 -1.62
N GLN A 149 -6.06 -7.11 -0.70
CA GLN A 149 -6.57 -5.74 -0.54
C GLN A 149 -5.47 -4.79 -0.05
N LEU A 150 -4.66 -5.19 0.94
CA LEU A 150 -3.53 -4.39 1.40
C LEU A 150 -2.50 -4.18 0.29
N SER A 151 -2.15 -5.24 -0.43
CA SER A 151 -1.21 -5.17 -1.55
C SER A 151 -1.73 -4.26 -2.68
N ALA A 152 -3.03 -4.27 -2.95
CA ALA A 152 -3.64 -3.38 -3.94
C ALA A 152 -3.55 -1.90 -3.55
N ILE A 153 -3.72 -1.56 -2.27
CA ILE A 153 -3.54 -0.19 -1.76
C ILE A 153 -2.10 0.26 -1.98
N PHE A 154 -1.11 -0.54 -1.59
CA PHE A 154 0.29 -0.20 -1.80
C PHE A 154 0.70 -0.16 -3.27
N ASN A 155 0.17 -1.04 -4.12
CA ASN A 155 0.40 -0.98 -5.57
C ASN A 155 -0.15 0.31 -6.18
N HIS A 156 -1.30 0.78 -5.71
CA HIS A 156 -1.87 2.06 -6.11
C HIS A 156 -0.95 3.22 -5.69
N ALA A 157 -0.44 3.19 -4.46
CA ALA A 157 0.50 4.17 -3.96
C ALA A 157 1.82 4.18 -4.77
N VAL A 158 2.35 3.02 -5.13
CA VAL A 158 3.56 2.91 -5.97
C VAL A 158 3.32 3.46 -7.38
N ARG A 159 2.14 3.17 -7.96
CA ARG A 159 1.83 3.51 -9.36
C ARG A 159 1.50 4.98 -9.56
N TYR A 160 0.78 5.59 -8.63
CA TYR A 160 0.19 6.91 -8.83
C TYR A 160 0.70 7.98 -7.86
N TYR A 161 1.34 7.57 -6.76
CA TYR A 161 1.76 8.46 -5.68
C TYR A 161 3.25 8.28 -5.30
N GLU A 162 4.03 7.69 -6.20
CA GLU A 162 5.49 7.60 -6.13
C GLU A 162 6.05 6.92 -4.86
N LEU A 163 5.27 6.03 -4.21
CA LEU A 163 5.79 5.20 -3.14
C LEU A 163 6.91 4.31 -3.68
N ALA A 164 8.06 4.27 -3.01
CA ALA A 164 9.26 3.60 -3.51
C ALA A 164 9.09 2.09 -3.76
N SER A 165 8.27 1.40 -2.99
CA SER A 165 8.01 -0.04 -3.17
C SER A 165 6.80 -0.50 -2.36
N ASN A 166 6.21 -1.62 -2.77
CA ASN A 166 5.11 -2.26 -2.04
C ASN A 166 5.63 -3.19 -0.93
N PRO A 167 5.47 -2.84 0.36
CA PRO A 167 5.93 -3.69 1.46
C PRO A 167 5.10 -4.97 1.62
N ALA A 168 3.82 -4.96 1.21
CA ALA A 168 2.96 -6.15 1.27
C ALA A 168 3.37 -7.18 0.22
N ALA A 169 3.75 -6.76 -0.99
CA ALA A 169 4.27 -7.68 -2.00
C ALA A 169 5.57 -8.36 -1.53
N LYS A 170 6.45 -7.62 -0.84
CA LYS A 170 7.69 -8.18 -0.27
C LYS A 170 7.44 -9.15 0.89
N ALA A 171 6.40 -8.93 1.69
CA ALA A 171 6.02 -9.82 2.80
C ALA A 171 5.52 -11.18 2.31
N GLY A 172 5.00 -11.24 1.10
CA GLY A 172 4.33 -12.42 0.56
C GLY A 172 2.91 -12.61 1.10
N ASN A 173 2.16 -13.52 0.48
CA ASN A 173 0.75 -13.73 0.82
C ASN A 173 0.58 -14.57 2.09
N MET A 174 -0.58 -14.41 2.76
CA MET A 174 -1.02 -15.25 3.87
C MET A 174 -1.74 -16.49 3.32
N GLY A 175 -1.48 -17.63 3.97
CA GLY A 175 -2.17 -18.87 3.67
C GLY A 175 -1.64 -19.58 2.43
N LYS A 176 -1.19 -20.81 2.63
CA LYS A 176 -0.89 -21.74 1.54
C LYS A 176 -2.15 -22.56 1.27
N GLU A 177 -2.78 -22.29 0.16
CA GLU A 177 -3.87 -23.12 -0.32
C GLU A 177 -3.25 -24.38 -0.94
N LYS A 178 -3.59 -25.56 -0.43
CA LYS A 178 -3.36 -26.78 -1.17
C LYS A 178 -4.33 -26.75 -2.35
N THR A 179 -3.81 -26.77 -3.53
CA THR A 179 -4.62 -26.92 -4.75
C THR A 179 -5.42 -28.21 -4.58
N ARG A 180 -6.73 -28.10 -4.41
CA ARG A 180 -7.61 -29.26 -4.46
C ARG A 180 -7.62 -29.73 -5.91
N GLU A 181 -7.42 -31.03 -6.11
CA GLU A 181 -7.71 -31.62 -7.43
C GLU A 181 -9.15 -31.27 -7.80
N MET A 182 -9.32 -30.70 -8.97
CA MET A 182 -10.64 -30.41 -9.50
C MET A 182 -11.25 -31.74 -9.91
N LEU A 183 -12.27 -32.18 -9.16
CA LEU A 183 -13.04 -33.35 -9.54
C LEU A 183 -13.80 -32.99 -10.81
N PHE A 184 -13.57 -33.77 -11.84
CA PHE A 184 -14.31 -33.69 -13.09
C PHE A 184 -14.85 -35.08 -13.40
N TRP A 185 -15.96 -35.10 -14.07
CA TRP A 185 -16.54 -36.36 -14.51
C TRP A 185 -15.82 -36.83 -15.76
N THR A 186 -15.47 -38.10 -15.81
CA THR A 186 -15.02 -38.72 -17.07
C THR A 186 -16.23 -38.80 -18.01
N LYS A 187 -15.96 -39.00 -19.28
CA LYS A 187 -17.04 -39.14 -20.27
C LYS A 187 -17.96 -40.33 -19.91
N GLU A 188 -17.38 -41.44 -19.44
CA GLU A 188 -18.08 -42.65 -19.04
C GLU A 188 -18.99 -42.37 -17.81
N GLU A 189 -18.47 -41.71 -16.78
CA GLU A 189 -19.23 -41.33 -15.60
C GLU A 189 -20.37 -40.37 -15.93
N TYR A 190 -20.11 -39.39 -16.80
CA TYR A 190 -21.17 -38.47 -17.26
C TYR A 190 -22.24 -39.21 -18.05
N THR A 191 -21.87 -40.14 -18.95
CA THR A 191 -22.84 -40.93 -19.72
C THR A 191 -23.70 -41.77 -18.80
N SER A 192 -23.10 -42.51 -17.85
CA SER A 192 -23.84 -43.29 -16.85
C SER A 192 -24.80 -42.45 -16.00
N PHE A 193 -24.33 -41.25 -15.61
CA PHE A 193 -25.17 -40.30 -14.87
C PHE A 193 -26.40 -39.88 -15.70
N VAL A 194 -26.18 -39.51 -16.96
CA VAL A 194 -27.28 -39.08 -17.85
C VAL A 194 -28.27 -40.21 -18.07
N GLU A 195 -27.80 -41.46 -18.30
CA GLU A 195 -28.67 -42.61 -18.48
C GLU A 195 -29.54 -42.87 -17.25
N GLU A 196 -29.00 -42.73 -16.04
CA GLU A 196 -29.70 -42.90 -14.79
C GLU A 196 -30.76 -41.84 -14.48
N ILE A 197 -30.64 -40.65 -15.04
CA ILE A 197 -31.58 -39.54 -14.76
C ILE A 197 -32.57 -39.24 -15.87
N MET A 198 -32.39 -39.82 -17.07
CA MET A 198 -33.20 -39.51 -18.26
C MET A 198 -34.69 -39.71 -18.04
N ASP A 199 -35.08 -40.71 -17.25
CA ASP A 199 -36.48 -41.03 -16.97
C ASP A 199 -37.01 -40.34 -15.68
N LYS A 200 -36.21 -39.48 -15.05
CA LYS A 200 -36.59 -38.78 -13.81
C LYS A 200 -36.98 -37.33 -14.07
N PRO A 201 -37.97 -36.78 -13.35
CA PRO A 201 -38.35 -35.37 -13.51
C PRO A 201 -37.19 -34.37 -13.38
N ILE A 202 -36.14 -34.74 -12.64
CA ILE A 202 -34.94 -33.90 -12.45
C ILE A 202 -34.10 -33.75 -13.71
N SER A 203 -34.25 -34.68 -14.68
CA SER A 203 -33.50 -34.58 -15.97
C SER A 203 -33.77 -33.32 -16.72
N PHE A 204 -34.89 -32.64 -16.43
CA PHE A 204 -35.26 -31.36 -17.06
C PHE A 204 -34.37 -30.18 -16.57
N TYR A 205 -33.66 -30.34 -15.45
CA TYR A 205 -32.86 -29.31 -14.80
C TYR A 205 -31.34 -29.64 -14.77
N ALA A 206 -30.92 -30.77 -15.27
CA ALA A 206 -29.53 -31.21 -15.34
C ALA A 206 -28.95 -30.97 -16.74
#